data_4a60bb21c26787bd6ef3f9d2e0d07858
#
_entry.id   4a60bb21c26787bd6ef3f9d2e0d07858
#
_cell.length_a   1.000
_cell.length_b   1.000
_cell.length_c   1.000
_cell.angle_alpha   90.00
_cell.angle_beta   90.00
_cell.angle_gamma   90.00
#
_symmetry.space_group_name_H-M   'P 1'
#
loop_
_entity.id
_entity.type
_entity.pdbx_description
1 polymer ?
#
loop_
_entity_poly.entity_id
_entity_poly.type
_entity_poly.pdbx_seq_one_letter_code
_entity_poly.pdbx_strand_id
1 'polypeptide(L)'
;NFSMPFTSLGLVPEAGSSMLFPNLVGYQRAAKIFMTGESFGAAEAKEMGLVATVADDAFAEAISIAEKIAAQPPQAIINTKALMKAGKHDAVAAVMRAEFEIFALALQSEEAAEAFMNFMAKRGK
;
A
#
# COMPACT_ATOMS: atom_id res chain seq x y z
N ASN A 1 6.58 11.21 2.65
CA ASN A 1 5.53 10.69 3.53
C ASN A 1 4.63 9.72 2.78
N PHE A 2 4.09 8.75 3.51
CA PHE A 2 3.09 7.78 3.05
C PHE A 2 1.75 8.09 3.73
N SER A 3 0.65 7.78 3.07
CA SER A 3 -0.68 7.88 3.67
C SER A 3 -1.64 6.89 3.02
N MET A 4 -2.63 6.45 3.77
CA MET A 4 -3.74 5.61 3.31
C MET A 4 -5.06 6.22 3.78
N PRO A 5 -5.49 7.35 3.20
CA PRO A 5 -6.55 8.20 3.73
C PRO A 5 -7.96 7.72 3.35
N PHE A 6 -8.16 6.42 3.11
CA PHE A 6 -9.42 5.88 2.61
C PHE A 6 -10.60 6.27 3.50
N THR A 7 -10.53 5.94 4.80
CA THR A 7 -11.61 6.24 5.75
C THR A 7 -11.83 7.74 5.94
N SER A 8 -10.75 8.55 5.88
CA SER A 8 -10.85 10.01 5.92
C SER A 8 -11.58 10.62 4.72
N LEU A 9 -11.72 9.86 3.64
CA LEU A 9 -12.42 10.24 2.41
C LEU A 9 -13.77 9.54 2.27
N GLY A 10 -14.27 8.86 3.33
CA GLY A 10 -15.50 8.09 3.28
C GLY A 10 -15.39 6.84 2.40
N LEU A 11 -14.16 6.33 2.18
CA LEU A 11 -13.86 5.21 1.30
C LEU A 11 -13.28 4.03 2.09
N VAL A 12 -13.18 2.88 1.44
CA VAL A 12 -12.52 1.68 1.96
C VAL A 12 -11.19 1.45 1.24
N PRO A 13 -10.25 0.67 1.82
CA PRO A 13 -9.03 0.25 1.15
C PRO A 13 -9.31 -0.42 -0.20
N GLU A 14 -8.42 -0.23 -1.17
CA GLU A 14 -8.50 -0.77 -2.52
C GLU A 14 -7.17 -1.37 -2.98
N ALA A 15 -7.12 -1.92 -4.21
CA ALA A 15 -5.92 -2.52 -4.82
C ALA A 15 -5.34 -3.72 -4.04
N GLY A 16 -6.18 -4.45 -3.31
CA GLY A 16 -5.78 -5.58 -2.46
C GLY A 16 -5.14 -5.15 -1.14
N SER A 17 -5.14 -3.85 -0.84
CA SER A 17 -4.45 -3.31 0.34
C SER A 17 -5.08 -3.75 1.67
N SER A 18 -6.38 -4.05 1.70
CA SER A 18 -7.04 -4.56 2.90
C SER A 18 -6.46 -5.90 3.38
N MET A 19 -5.88 -6.68 2.47
CA MET A 19 -5.19 -7.93 2.78
C MET A 19 -3.67 -7.77 2.79
N LEU A 20 -3.11 -7.12 1.76
CA LEU A 20 -1.65 -7.07 1.58
C LEU A 20 -0.96 -6.23 2.65
N PHE A 21 -1.54 -5.11 3.03
CA PHE A 21 -0.92 -4.20 3.99
C PHE A 21 -0.90 -4.81 5.41
N PRO A 22 -1.99 -5.35 5.97
CA PRO A 22 -1.93 -6.05 7.25
C PRO A 22 -0.96 -7.25 7.28
N ASN A 23 -0.86 -7.98 6.16
CA ASN A 23 0.08 -9.09 6.04
C ASN A 23 1.54 -8.64 6.04
N LEU A 24 1.81 -7.42 5.59
CA LEU A 24 3.16 -6.87 5.53
C LEU A 24 3.59 -6.21 6.84
N VAL A 25 2.73 -5.36 7.42
CA VAL A 25 3.09 -4.50 8.57
C VAL A 25 2.53 -5.00 9.91
N GLY A 26 1.69 -6.03 9.88
CA GLY A 26 0.94 -6.55 11.02
C GLY A 26 -0.41 -5.85 11.19
N TYR A 27 -1.40 -6.62 11.69
CA TYR A 27 -2.80 -6.18 11.77
C TYR A 27 -2.99 -4.89 12.59
N GLN A 28 -2.35 -4.78 13.74
CA GLN A 28 -2.55 -3.63 14.65
C GLN A 28 -2.06 -2.31 14.03
N ARG A 29 -0.90 -2.34 13.36
CA ARG A 29 -0.36 -1.16 12.66
C ARG A 29 -1.23 -0.80 11.46
N ALA A 30 -1.62 -1.79 10.66
CA ALA A 30 -2.50 -1.57 9.52
C ALA A 30 -3.87 -1.00 9.96
N ALA A 31 -4.48 -1.57 10.99
CA ALA A 31 -5.75 -1.10 11.53
C ALA A 31 -5.65 0.36 12.00
N LYS A 32 -4.62 0.72 12.77
CA LYS A 32 -4.39 2.10 13.18
C LYS A 32 -4.34 3.02 11.95
N ILE A 33 -3.48 2.72 10.97
CA ILE A 33 -3.26 3.57 9.79
C ILE A 33 -4.54 3.70 8.95
N PHE A 34 -5.22 2.59 8.66
CA PHE A 34 -6.46 2.61 7.88
C PHE A 34 -7.60 3.35 8.59
N MET A 35 -7.77 3.15 9.90
CA MET A 35 -8.91 3.72 10.65
C MET A 35 -8.69 5.19 11.00
N THR A 36 -7.45 5.65 11.19
CA THR A 36 -7.15 7.05 11.51
C THR A 36 -6.83 7.89 10.27
N GLY A 37 -6.38 7.26 9.17
CA GLY A 37 -5.87 7.97 7.99
C GLY A 37 -4.57 8.74 8.25
N GLU A 38 -3.88 8.49 9.37
CA GLU A 38 -2.61 9.15 9.70
C GLU A 38 -1.53 8.89 8.64
N SER A 39 -0.76 9.95 8.37
CA SER A 39 0.43 9.84 7.53
C SER A 39 1.63 9.39 8.36
N PHE A 40 2.55 8.67 7.73
CA PHE A 40 3.78 8.20 8.36
C PHE A 40 5.01 8.45 7.48
N GLY A 41 6.18 8.52 8.09
CA GLY A 41 7.44 8.83 7.43
C GLY A 41 8.20 7.60 6.92
N ALA A 42 9.32 7.85 6.23
CA ALA A 42 10.17 6.81 5.68
C ALA A 42 10.79 5.91 6.76
N ALA A 43 11.17 6.49 7.91
CA ALA A 43 11.74 5.74 9.03
C ALA A 43 10.72 4.73 9.60
N GLU A 44 9.47 5.17 9.81
CA GLU A 44 8.39 4.32 10.28
C GLU A 44 8.02 3.25 9.25
N ALA A 45 7.99 3.61 7.95
CA ALA A 45 7.78 2.67 6.86
C ALA A 45 8.83 1.55 6.83
N LYS A 46 10.09 1.88 7.12
CA LYS A 46 11.18 0.89 7.26
C LYS A 46 10.99 0.01 8.50
N GLU A 47 10.68 0.61 9.65
CA GLU A 47 10.48 -0.12 10.90
C GLU A 47 9.37 -1.17 10.80
N MET A 48 8.27 -0.85 10.11
CA MET A 48 7.17 -1.80 9.92
C MET A 48 7.34 -2.73 8.69
N GLY A 49 8.46 -2.63 7.97
CA GLY A 49 8.78 -3.52 6.85
C GLY A 49 8.06 -3.17 5.54
N LEU A 50 7.44 -1.99 5.44
CA LEU A 50 6.81 -1.52 4.19
C LEU A 50 7.84 -1.19 3.12
N VAL A 51 8.99 -0.64 3.50
CA VAL A 51 10.15 -0.42 2.64
C VAL A 51 11.37 -1.14 3.20
N ALA A 52 12.19 -1.71 2.32
CA ALA A 52 13.39 -2.45 2.70
C ALA A 52 14.52 -1.51 3.16
N THR A 53 14.67 -0.36 2.49
CA THR A 53 15.77 0.59 2.71
C THR A 53 15.25 2.02 2.69
N VAL A 54 15.88 2.88 3.48
CA VAL A 54 15.76 4.34 3.41
C VAL A 54 17.16 4.89 3.15
N ALA A 55 17.30 5.74 2.15
CA ALA A 55 18.56 6.34 1.74
C ALA A 55 18.35 7.81 1.37
N ASP A 56 19.40 8.62 1.47
CA ASP A 56 19.39 10.03 1.07
C ASP A 56 19.17 10.17 -0.45
N ASP A 57 19.81 9.32 -1.25
CA ASP A 57 19.55 9.13 -2.67
C ASP A 57 18.91 7.77 -2.91
N ALA A 58 17.58 7.74 -2.91
CA ALA A 58 16.81 6.52 -3.11
C ALA A 58 16.97 5.94 -4.53
N PHE A 59 17.25 6.79 -5.53
CA PHE A 59 17.47 6.32 -6.89
C PHE A 59 18.83 5.59 -7.02
N ALA A 60 19.90 6.18 -6.49
CA ALA A 60 21.23 5.54 -6.49
C ALA A 60 21.20 4.21 -5.73
N GLU A 61 20.53 4.15 -4.57
CA GLU A 61 20.39 2.90 -3.81
C GLU A 61 19.58 1.86 -4.58
N ALA A 62 18.50 2.25 -5.26
CA ALA A 62 17.70 1.33 -6.08
C ALA A 62 18.52 0.75 -7.25
N ILE A 63 19.33 1.58 -7.93
CA ILE A 63 20.24 1.13 -8.99
C ILE A 63 21.27 0.13 -8.44
N SER A 64 21.89 0.44 -7.30
CA SER A 64 22.86 -0.47 -6.66
C SER A 64 22.24 -1.84 -6.34
N ILE A 65 21.00 -1.86 -5.83
CA ILE A 65 20.28 -3.11 -5.57
C ILE A 65 19.96 -3.84 -6.88
N ALA A 66 19.52 -3.12 -7.92
CA ALA A 66 19.18 -3.70 -9.21
C ALA A 66 20.43 -4.34 -9.88
N GLU A 67 21.60 -3.70 -9.80
CA GLU A 67 22.87 -4.25 -10.30
C GLU A 67 23.27 -5.54 -9.57
N LYS A 68 23.09 -5.60 -8.23
CA LYS A 68 23.33 -6.82 -7.45
C LYS A 68 22.39 -7.96 -7.87
N ILE A 69 21.13 -7.65 -8.18
CA ILE A 69 20.17 -8.63 -8.68
C ILE A 69 20.55 -9.08 -10.09
N ALA A 70 20.92 -8.15 -10.97
CA ALA A 70 21.31 -8.44 -12.35
C ALA A 70 22.58 -9.30 -12.46
N ALA A 71 23.46 -9.24 -11.47
CA ALA A 71 24.65 -10.07 -11.38
C ALA A 71 24.36 -11.54 -10.97
N GLN A 72 23.14 -11.85 -10.51
CA GLN A 72 22.77 -13.21 -10.14
C GLN A 72 22.34 -14.04 -11.36
N PRO A 73 22.41 -15.38 -11.29
CA PRO A 73 21.90 -16.27 -12.33
C PRO A 73 20.43 -15.97 -12.67
N PRO A 74 20.09 -15.59 -13.92
CA PRO A 74 18.74 -15.09 -14.25
C PRO A 74 17.60 -16.09 -13.92
N GLN A 75 17.81 -17.36 -14.22
CA GLN A 75 16.80 -18.38 -13.96
C GLN A 75 16.53 -18.56 -12.45
N ALA A 76 17.54 -18.44 -11.61
CA ALA A 76 17.38 -18.50 -10.16
C ALA A 76 16.54 -17.33 -9.64
N ILE A 77 16.76 -16.10 -10.16
CA ILE A 77 15.95 -14.93 -9.81
C ILE A 77 14.48 -15.13 -10.23
N ILE A 78 14.24 -15.58 -11.47
CA ILE A 78 12.89 -15.83 -12.00
C ILE A 78 12.16 -16.86 -11.13
N ASN A 79 12.79 -17.99 -10.85
CA ASN A 79 12.21 -19.07 -10.06
C ASN A 79 11.95 -18.64 -8.61
N THR A 80 12.89 -17.94 -7.99
CA THR A 80 12.72 -17.40 -6.63
C THR A 80 11.52 -16.46 -6.54
N LYS A 81 11.41 -15.53 -7.50
CA LYS A 81 10.27 -14.59 -7.53
C LYS A 81 8.94 -15.33 -7.76
N ALA A 82 8.92 -16.35 -8.62
CA ALA A 82 7.74 -17.18 -8.86
C ALA A 82 7.30 -17.91 -7.56
N LEU A 83 8.25 -18.53 -6.84
CA LEU A 83 7.97 -19.20 -5.57
C LEU A 83 7.45 -18.24 -4.50
N MET A 84 8.03 -17.05 -4.37
CA MET A 84 7.59 -16.04 -3.42
C MET A 84 6.17 -15.54 -3.69
N LYS A 85 5.70 -15.60 -4.94
CA LYS A 85 4.36 -15.18 -5.38
C LYS A 85 3.36 -16.33 -5.50
N ALA A 86 3.82 -17.57 -5.41
CA ALA A 86 2.97 -18.76 -5.60
C ALA A 86 1.77 -18.75 -4.64
N GLY A 87 0.61 -19.10 -5.18
CA GLY A 87 -0.65 -19.22 -4.42
C GLY A 87 -1.29 -17.89 -3.97
N LYS A 88 -0.68 -16.74 -4.28
CA LYS A 88 -1.19 -15.43 -3.82
C LYS A 88 -2.11 -14.75 -4.84
N HIS A 89 -1.97 -15.05 -6.13
CA HIS A 89 -2.65 -14.33 -7.20
C HIS A 89 -4.17 -14.37 -7.07
N ASP A 90 -4.75 -15.55 -6.92
CA ASP A 90 -6.22 -15.72 -6.87
C ASP A 90 -6.82 -15.12 -5.61
N ALA A 91 -6.11 -15.23 -4.46
CA ALA A 91 -6.52 -14.61 -3.22
C ALA A 91 -6.52 -13.09 -3.33
N VAL A 92 -5.47 -12.48 -3.88
CA VAL A 92 -5.40 -11.04 -4.12
C VAL A 92 -6.50 -10.58 -5.07
N ALA A 93 -6.73 -11.30 -6.19
CA ALA A 93 -7.77 -10.98 -7.15
C ALA A 93 -9.18 -11.06 -6.53
N ALA A 94 -9.43 -12.02 -5.65
CA ALA A 94 -10.70 -12.13 -4.92
C ALA A 94 -10.92 -10.95 -3.98
N VAL A 95 -9.89 -10.56 -3.21
CA VAL A 95 -9.95 -9.41 -2.32
C VAL A 95 -10.18 -8.11 -3.10
N MET A 96 -9.45 -7.89 -4.19
CA MET A 96 -9.63 -6.71 -5.04
C MET A 96 -11.05 -6.58 -5.58
N ARG A 97 -11.70 -7.70 -5.95
CA ARG A 97 -13.12 -7.68 -6.37
C ARG A 97 -14.04 -7.25 -5.24
N ALA A 98 -13.86 -7.82 -4.04
CA ALA A 98 -14.66 -7.46 -2.87
C ALA A 98 -14.47 -6.00 -2.46
N GLU A 99 -13.23 -5.51 -2.46
CA GLU A 99 -12.91 -4.10 -2.21
C GLU A 99 -13.59 -3.20 -3.24
N PHE A 100 -13.52 -3.55 -4.54
CA PHE A 100 -14.10 -2.75 -5.61
C PHE A 100 -15.63 -2.59 -5.47
N GLU A 101 -16.34 -3.66 -5.11
CA GLU A 101 -17.79 -3.62 -4.91
C GLU A 101 -18.16 -2.62 -3.81
N ILE A 102 -17.46 -2.66 -2.68
CA ILE A 102 -17.72 -1.75 -1.55
C ILE A 102 -17.25 -0.33 -1.89
N PHE A 103 -16.07 -0.19 -2.51
CA PHE A 103 -15.50 1.11 -2.89
C PHE A 103 -16.41 1.86 -3.87
N ALA A 104 -16.94 1.16 -4.88
CA ALA A 104 -17.84 1.74 -5.87
C ALA A 104 -19.15 2.27 -5.26
N LEU A 105 -19.69 1.59 -4.25
CA LEU A 105 -20.84 2.05 -3.49
C LEU A 105 -20.49 3.24 -2.58
N ALA A 106 -19.36 3.14 -1.87
CA ALA A 106 -18.89 4.22 -0.99
C ALA A 106 -18.64 5.52 -1.76
N LEU A 107 -18.06 5.43 -2.96
CA LEU A 107 -17.78 6.59 -3.81
C LEU A 107 -19.04 7.38 -4.22
N GLN A 108 -20.21 6.73 -4.24
CA GLN A 108 -21.51 7.34 -4.55
C GLN A 108 -22.25 7.84 -3.31
N SER A 109 -21.69 7.68 -2.12
CA SER A 109 -22.32 8.05 -0.85
C SER A 109 -22.24 9.55 -0.56
N GLU A 110 -23.21 10.06 0.20
CA GLU A 110 -23.16 11.43 0.72
C GLU A 110 -21.95 11.64 1.63
N GLU A 111 -21.53 10.63 2.38
CA GLU A 111 -20.37 10.65 3.26
C GLU A 111 -19.08 10.91 2.48
N ALA A 112 -18.86 10.21 1.36
CA ALA A 112 -17.71 10.44 0.51
C ALA A 112 -17.75 11.83 -0.14
N ALA A 113 -18.91 12.28 -0.63
CA ALA A 113 -19.07 13.62 -1.20
C ALA A 113 -18.71 14.71 -0.19
N GLU A 114 -19.19 14.62 1.04
CA GLU A 114 -18.88 15.57 2.12
C GLU A 114 -17.39 15.52 2.49
N ALA A 115 -16.81 14.33 2.62
CA ALA A 115 -15.40 14.14 2.94
C ALA A 115 -14.48 14.75 1.85
N PHE A 116 -14.81 14.58 0.57
CA PHE A 116 -14.08 15.20 -0.54
C PHE A 116 -14.18 16.73 -0.52
N MET A 117 -15.36 17.30 -0.29
CA MET A 117 -15.54 18.75 -0.16
C MET A 117 -14.67 19.30 0.99
N ASN A 118 -14.67 18.66 2.14
CA ASN A 118 -13.86 19.03 3.29
C ASN A 118 -12.35 18.94 3.01
N PHE A 119 -11.92 17.91 2.28
CA PHE A 119 -10.54 17.75 1.86
C PHE A 119 -10.08 18.88 0.91
N MET A 120 -10.90 19.21 -0.08
CA MET A 120 -10.60 20.30 -1.02
C MET A 120 -10.54 21.66 -0.32
N ALA A 121 -11.45 21.94 0.62
CA ALA A 121 -11.46 23.18 1.39
C ALA A 121 -10.19 23.37 2.26
N LYS A 122 -9.59 22.29 2.73
CA LYS A 122 -8.34 22.32 3.51
C LYS A 122 -7.08 22.54 2.65
N ARG A 123 -7.11 22.16 1.36
CA ARG A 123 -5.98 22.35 0.42
C ARG A 123 -5.92 23.75 -0.17
N GLY A 124 -6.99 24.53 -0.09
CA GLY A 124 -7.05 25.90 -0.59
C GLY A 124 -6.57 26.98 0.41
N LYS A 125 -6.10 26.54 1.58
CA LYS A 125 -5.48 27.41 2.61
C LYS A 125 -3.99 27.12 2.72
#